data_8d5dee98c6345c9db40069bfafb17bba
#
_entry.id   8d5dee98c6345c9db40069bfafb17bba
#
_cell.length_a   1.000
_cell.length_b   1.000
_cell.length_c   1.000
_cell.angle_alpha   90.00
_cell.angle_beta   90.00
_cell.angle_gamma   90.00
#
_symmetry.space_group_name_H-M   'P 1'
#
loop_
_entity.id
_entity.type
_entity.pdbx_description
1 polymer ?
#
loop_
_entity_poly.entity_id
_entity_poly.type
_entity_poly.pdbx_seq_one_letter_code
_entity_poly.pdbx_strand_id
1 'polypeptide(L)'
;VSAQRTGDLTIGVIGPHEVVERVMLMGPGSTGPLNARLIAAAYRDEQEATDKVLRLGSAIDAYLFASPVPYEFARKAGVLTMPATYVPLGGASLHEALLRATLDERFDPTKASLDVLSRSDVVEAYSEVDLPVDGIHVHEELTSTAQLTSFHEGLWRRKATRMAITCVRGVAERLEAIGVPVMRLRPTNAGVRSALQTAGLLGAHHRLEEAQLGVVIVDVPTLRDSTRRSTPRYWRDELRLALHRLLLQEAHRINATAHPVDDHTFMVTATRGSLVTATEGFRQPPFVDRIKAELGIAIEVGIGMGRTTQDAETHARAALSRAQATRQSFAVDREGRSLVPAQRAPARQGSESLRSKGRETLTRLSERIAEEDGPLVVDAENAGRMLGVTPRTARRLLRTLVEEGLAWPLPPNRTLQPGRPRQLYRLIVEKLDKDKAGK
;
A
#
# COMPACT_ATOMS: atom_id res chain seq x y z
N VAL A 1 -5.99 10.37 -8.20
CA VAL A 1 -5.51 10.69 -9.56
C VAL A 1 -3.99 10.73 -9.52
N SER A 2 -3.36 9.59 -9.79
CA SER A 2 -1.90 9.50 -9.92
C SER A 2 -1.54 9.99 -11.33
N ALA A 3 -1.31 11.31 -11.48
CA ALA A 3 -0.67 11.83 -12.68
C ALA A 3 0.71 11.17 -12.79
N GLN A 4 1.03 10.58 -13.94
CA GLN A 4 2.39 10.15 -14.26
C GLN A 4 3.34 11.32 -13.99
N ARG A 5 4.16 11.19 -12.96
CA ARG A 5 5.19 12.17 -12.63
C ARG A 5 6.34 12.05 -13.65
N THR A 6 6.15 12.62 -14.82
CA THR A 6 7.23 12.91 -15.77
C THR A 6 7.96 14.18 -15.34
N GLY A 7 8.55 14.18 -14.15
CA GLY A 7 9.26 15.33 -13.59
C GLY A 7 10.48 14.89 -12.81
N ASP A 8 11.30 15.84 -12.40
CA ASP A 8 12.47 15.64 -11.55
C ASP A 8 12.11 14.84 -10.28
N LEU A 9 13.04 14.02 -9.85
CA LEU A 9 12.92 13.25 -8.61
C LEU A 9 12.65 14.20 -7.44
N THR A 10 11.80 13.83 -6.49
CA THR A 10 11.47 14.68 -5.35
C THR A 10 11.90 14.00 -4.04
N ILE A 11 12.81 14.63 -3.27
CA ILE A 11 13.31 14.12 -2.01
C ILE A 11 12.82 15.02 -0.87
N GLY A 12 12.14 14.42 0.12
CA GLY A 12 11.74 15.11 1.35
C GLY A 12 12.86 15.09 2.37
N VAL A 13 13.39 16.26 2.72
CA VAL A 13 14.50 16.42 3.69
C VAL A 13 13.94 16.73 5.06
N ILE A 14 14.12 15.80 6.02
CA ILE A 14 13.55 15.87 7.37
C ILE A 14 14.68 16.00 8.40
N GLY A 15 14.66 17.05 9.19
CA GLY A 15 15.72 17.30 10.17
C GLY A 15 15.57 18.58 10.95
N PRO A 16 16.51 18.86 11.87
CA PRO A 16 16.64 20.18 12.51
C PRO A 16 16.85 21.26 11.47
N HIS A 17 16.35 22.47 11.76
CA HIS A 17 16.38 23.60 10.81
C HIS A 17 17.78 23.83 10.23
N GLU A 18 18.82 23.82 11.06
CA GLU A 18 20.23 24.02 10.69
C GLU A 18 20.72 23.00 9.64
N VAL A 19 20.33 21.74 9.80
CA VAL A 19 20.75 20.66 8.90
C VAL A 19 19.95 20.70 7.60
N VAL A 20 18.63 20.90 7.70
CA VAL A 20 17.77 21.05 6.52
C VAL A 20 18.22 22.21 5.66
N GLU A 21 18.48 23.38 6.24
CA GLU A 21 18.99 24.56 5.53
C GLU A 21 20.31 24.25 4.81
N ARG A 22 21.26 23.60 5.50
CA ARG A 22 22.53 23.17 4.89
C ARG A 22 22.32 22.23 3.69
N VAL A 23 21.42 21.25 3.82
CA VAL A 23 21.10 20.32 2.73
C VAL A 23 20.48 21.08 1.54
N MET A 24 19.58 22.01 1.81
CA MET A 24 18.94 22.83 0.77
C MET A 24 19.94 23.72 0.03
N LEU A 25 20.94 24.28 0.74
CA LEU A 25 22.01 25.10 0.16
C LEU A 25 22.96 24.29 -0.74
N MET A 26 23.12 22.99 -0.50
CA MET A 26 23.91 22.13 -1.40
C MET A 26 23.26 21.97 -2.77
N GLY A 27 21.95 22.14 -2.86
CA GLY A 27 21.21 22.18 -4.10
C GLY A 27 21.03 20.82 -4.79
N PRO A 28 20.26 20.80 -5.89
CA PRO A 28 19.95 19.58 -6.65
C PRO A 28 21.18 18.90 -7.27
N GLY A 29 22.24 19.62 -7.58
CA GLY A 29 23.49 19.08 -8.13
C GLY A 29 24.23 18.12 -7.19
N SER A 30 23.93 18.14 -5.90
CA SER A 30 24.49 17.23 -4.91
C SER A 30 23.87 15.81 -4.94
N THR A 31 22.82 15.59 -5.70
CA THR A 31 22.19 14.27 -5.92
C THR A 31 22.90 13.42 -6.98
N GLY A 32 24.05 13.87 -7.46
CA GLY A 32 24.81 13.19 -8.54
C GLY A 32 24.16 13.40 -9.92
N PRO A 33 24.16 12.39 -10.78
CA PRO A 33 23.58 12.46 -12.14
C PRO A 33 22.04 12.54 -12.13
N LEU A 34 21.40 12.37 -10.97
CA LEU A 34 19.96 12.40 -10.82
C LEU A 34 19.54 13.81 -10.40
N ASN A 35 18.85 14.53 -11.29
CA ASN A 35 18.22 15.79 -10.92
C ASN A 35 17.08 15.51 -9.91
N ALA A 36 17.17 16.09 -8.71
CA ALA A 36 16.15 15.92 -7.70
C ALA A 36 15.72 17.29 -7.13
N ARG A 37 14.43 17.47 -7.02
CA ARG A 37 13.83 18.58 -6.27
C ARG A 37 13.85 18.23 -4.78
N LEU A 38 14.37 19.13 -3.95
CA LEU A 38 14.37 18.96 -2.49
C LEU A 38 13.17 19.69 -1.89
N ILE A 39 12.50 19.04 -0.95
CA ILE A 39 11.40 19.65 -0.15
C ILE A 39 11.83 19.64 1.31
N ALA A 40 11.91 20.82 1.92
CA ALA A 40 12.29 20.99 3.31
C ALA A 40 11.15 20.65 4.26
N ALA A 41 11.44 19.84 5.28
CA ALA A 41 10.54 19.48 6.37
C ALA A 41 11.27 19.60 7.72
N ALA A 42 11.58 20.83 8.11
CA ALA A 42 12.30 21.10 9.35
C ALA A 42 11.43 20.87 10.59
N TYR A 43 12.06 20.39 11.67
CA TYR A 43 11.45 20.24 12.99
C TYR A 43 12.30 20.90 14.08
N ARG A 44 11.72 21.07 15.25
CA ARG A 44 12.42 21.55 16.46
C ARG A 44 12.78 20.40 17.41
N ASP A 45 11.90 19.40 17.49
CA ASP A 45 12.07 18.19 18.29
C ASP A 45 12.03 16.96 17.39
N GLU A 46 12.86 15.98 17.68
CA GLU A 46 12.98 14.75 16.90
C GLU A 46 11.66 13.96 16.82
N GLN A 47 10.77 14.10 17.81
CA GLN A 47 9.46 13.47 17.83
C GLN A 47 8.52 14.01 16.75
N GLU A 48 8.70 15.27 16.34
CA GLU A 48 7.92 15.88 15.25
C GLU A 48 8.19 15.22 13.87
N ALA A 49 9.27 14.44 13.75
CA ALA A 49 9.65 13.82 12.47
C ALA A 49 8.53 12.98 11.86
N THR A 50 7.77 12.26 12.69
CA THR A 50 6.62 11.46 12.27
C THR A 50 5.54 12.33 11.61
N ASP A 51 5.22 13.46 12.18
CA ASP A 51 4.23 14.41 11.64
C ASP A 51 4.73 15.03 10.32
N LYS A 52 6.05 15.30 10.22
CA LYS A 52 6.64 15.80 8.97
C LYS A 52 6.55 14.79 7.84
N VAL A 53 6.80 13.50 8.13
CA VAL A 53 6.60 12.40 7.17
C VAL A 53 5.15 12.37 6.68
N LEU A 54 4.19 12.38 7.59
CA LEU A 54 2.76 12.35 7.24
C LEU A 54 2.34 13.54 6.37
N ARG A 55 2.89 14.74 6.63
CA ARG A 55 2.61 15.95 5.83
C ARG A 55 3.21 15.88 4.42
N LEU A 56 4.37 15.28 4.26
CA LEU A 56 4.98 15.08 2.93
C LEU A 56 4.19 14.04 2.13
N GLY A 57 3.66 13.03 2.79
CA GLY A 57 2.83 11.98 2.21
C GLY A 57 3.45 11.35 0.96
N SER A 58 2.62 11.06 -0.05
CA SER A 58 3.04 10.50 -1.34
C SER A 58 3.54 11.55 -2.35
N ALA A 59 3.79 12.81 -1.91
CA ALA A 59 4.24 13.88 -2.81
C ALA A 59 5.72 13.80 -3.18
N ILE A 60 6.47 12.88 -2.55
CA ILE A 60 7.90 12.68 -2.71
C ILE A 60 8.22 11.26 -3.21
N ASP A 61 9.45 11.04 -3.66
CA ASP A 61 9.94 9.75 -4.14
C ASP A 61 10.85 9.05 -3.12
N ALA A 62 11.47 9.83 -2.22
CA ALA A 62 12.26 9.29 -1.12
C ALA A 62 12.31 10.28 0.06
N TYR A 63 12.52 9.76 1.26
CA TYR A 63 12.84 10.53 2.45
C TYR A 63 14.34 10.54 2.73
N LEU A 64 14.88 11.70 3.09
CA LEU A 64 16.22 11.86 3.65
C LEU A 64 16.10 12.45 5.06
N PHE A 65 16.49 11.69 6.07
CA PHE A 65 16.56 12.17 7.45
C PHE A 65 17.95 12.69 7.80
N ALA A 66 18.00 13.75 8.59
CA ALA A 66 19.24 14.42 9.00
C ALA A 66 20.13 13.55 9.92
N SER A 67 19.56 12.51 10.55
CA SER A 67 20.27 11.58 11.43
C SER A 67 19.46 10.27 11.59
N PRO A 68 20.04 9.21 12.17
CA PRO A 68 19.33 7.95 12.40
C PRO A 68 18.15 8.07 13.38
N VAL A 69 18.18 9.01 14.33
CA VAL A 69 17.15 9.14 15.39
C VAL A 69 15.76 9.40 14.85
N PRO A 70 15.50 10.47 14.09
CA PRO A 70 14.17 10.74 13.52
C PRO A 70 13.74 9.68 12.49
N TYR A 71 14.69 9.06 11.79
CA TYR A 71 14.40 7.93 10.90
C TYR A 71 13.82 6.75 11.66
N GLU A 72 14.45 6.35 12.78
CA GLU A 72 13.99 5.24 13.60
C GLU A 72 12.62 5.51 14.24
N PHE A 73 12.34 6.76 14.65
CA PHE A 73 11.00 7.12 15.13
C PHE A 73 9.95 6.95 14.05
N ALA A 74 10.20 7.45 12.85
CA ALA A 74 9.27 7.31 11.72
C ALA A 74 9.10 5.83 11.31
N ARG A 75 10.19 5.05 11.32
CA ARG A 75 10.18 3.61 11.00
C ARG A 75 9.36 2.82 12.03
N LYS A 76 9.60 3.04 13.33
CA LYS A 76 8.85 2.38 14.43
C LYS A 76 7.36 2.76 14.42
N ALA A 77 7.03 3.98 14.04
CA ALA A 77 5.66 4.44 13.89
C ALA A 77 4.95 3.87 12.64
N GLY A 78 5.69 3.22 11.73
CA GLY A 78 5.11 2.63 10.51
C GLY A 78 4.58 3.64 9.49
N VAL A 79 5.04 4.90 9.54
CA VAL A 79 4.53 5.99 8.68
C VAL A 79 5.31 6.16 7.36
N LEU A 80 6.40 5.42 7.18
CA LEU A 80 7.22 5.49 5.97
C LEU A 80 6.51 4.81 4.81
N THR A 81 5.98 5.60 3.89
CA THR A 81 5.28 5.12 2.68
C THR A 81 6.19 5.07 1.45
N MET A 82 7.32 5.79 1.48
CA MET A 82 8.32 5.84 0.42
C MET A 82 9.67 5.36 0.97
N PRO A 83 10.62 4.97 0.10
CA PRO A 83 11.98 4.63 0.52
C PRO A 83 12.60 5.76 1.35
N ALA A 84 13.34 5.38 2.37
CA ALA A 84 13.92 6.31 3.30
C ALA A 84 15.40 5.97 3.60
N THR A 85 16.20 7.00 3.77
CA THR A 85 17.57 6.91 4.25
C THR A 85 17.88 8.04 5.21
N TYR A 86 19.02 8.00 5.85
CA TYR A 86 19.46 9.03 6.77
C TYR A 86 20.93 9.39 6.56
N VAL A 87 21.34 10.56 7.05
CA VAL A 87 22.76 10.94 7.04
C VAL A 87 23.48 10.18 8.17
N PRO A 88 24.48 9.36 7.84
CA PRO A 88 25.23 8.64 8.85
C PRO A 88 26.07 9.61 9.71
N LEU A 89 26.16 9.32 11.01
CA LEU A 89 26.88 10.13 11.99
C LEU A 89 28.15 9.45 12.52
N GLY A 90 28.45 8.21 12.09
CA GLY A 90 29.72 7.54 12.33
C GLY A 90 30.84 8.06 11.42
N GLY A 91 32.00 7.45 11.49
CA GLY A 91 33.15 7.75 10.63
C GLY A 91 33.51 9.23 10.62
N ALA A 92 33.45 9.88 9.46
CA ALA A 92 33.88 11.27 9.28
C ALA A 92 33.18 12.29 10.22
N SER A 93 31.93 12.06 10.63
CA SER A 93 31.25 12.95 11.58
C SER A 93 31.83 12.81 13.00
N LEU A 94 32.17 11.60 13.40
CA LEU A 94 32.79 11.33 14.69
C LEU A 94 34.24 11.84 14.71
N HIS A 95 35.02 11.63 13.63
CA HIS A 95 36.37 12.18 13.51
C HIS A 95 36.40 13.71 13.59
N GLU A 96 35.44 14.39 12.95
CA GLU A 96 35.30 15.86 13.09
C GLU A 96 35.04 16.25 14.55
N ALA A 97 34.15 15.55 15.25
CA ALA A 97 33.85 15.82 16.64
C ALA A 97 35.08 15.55 17.56
N LEU A 98 35.81 14.48 17.34
CA LEU A 98 37.03 14.15 18.07
C LEU A 98 38.13 15.18 17.83
N LEU A 99 38.35 15.59 16.59
CA LEU A 99 39.32 16.63 16.25
C LEU A 99 38.99 17.95 16.97
N ARG A 100 37.72 18.34 16.98
CA ARG A 100 37.27 19.54 17.70
C ARG A 100 37.49 19.39 19.21
N ALA A 101 37.20 18.22 19.76
CA ALA A 101 37.38 17.94 21.18
C ALA A 101 38.86 17.99 21.58
N THR A 102 39.77 17.55 20.72
CA THR A 102 41.23 17.62 20.99
C THR A 102 41.82 19.04 20.87
N LEU A 103 41.18 19.90 20.08
CA LEU A 103 41.60 21.28 19.88
C LEU A 103 41.08 22.26 20.97
N ASP A 104 40.13 21.83 21.78
CA ASP A 104 39.53 22.66 22.84
C ASP A 104 39.74 22.01 24.21
N GLU A 105 40.55 22.65 25.04
CA GLU A 105 40.96 22.17 26.37
C GLU A 105 39.80 21.86 27.33
N ARG A 106 38.58 22.35 27.01
CA ARG A 106 37.37 22.03 27.78
C ARG A 106 36.91 20.61 27.65
N PHE A 107 37.40 19.87 26.61
CA PHE A 107 36.96 18.54 26.30
C PHE A 107 38.10 17.55 26.50
N ASP A 108 37.73 16.34 26.94
CA ASP A 108 38.67 15.21 27.09
C ASP A 108 38.05 14.00 26.35
N PRO A 109 38.36 13.84 25.05
CA PRO A 109 37.80 12.75 24.27
C PRO A 109 38.20 11.35 24.77
N THR A 110 39.23 11.24 25.58
CA THR A 110 39.65 9.95 26.16
C THR A 110 38.72 9.46 27.27
N LYS A 111 37.85 10.34 27.82
CA LYS A 111 36.87 10.05 28.85
C LYS A 111 35.49 10.57 28.43
N ALA A 112 34.94 9.98 27.39
CA ALA A 112 33.68 10.44 26.81
C ALA A 112 32.56 9.42 26.97
N SER A 113 31.31 9.93 27.05
CA SER A 113 30.11 9.15 26.86
C SER A 113 29.49 9.49 25.50
N LEU A 114 29.07 8.50 24.74
CA LEU A 114 28.46 8.64 23.42
C LEU A 114 27.10 7.94 23.39
N ASP A 115 26.17 8.52 22.67
CA ASP A 115 24.85 7.93 22.46
C ASP A 115 24.55 7.68 20.98
N VAL A 116 23.61 6.75 20.71
CA VAL A 116 23.02 6.50 19.39
C VAL A 116 24.00 6.04 18.30
N LEU A 117 25.25 5.81 18.64
CA LEU A 117 26.26 5.24 17.76
C LEU A 117 26.51 3.77 18.12
N SER A 118 26.87 2.95 17.14
CA SER A 118 27.30 1.59 17.45
C SER A 118 28.66 1.61 18.15
N ARG A 119 28.86 0.68 19.09
CA ARG A 119 30.15 0.56 19.77
C ARG A 119 31.28 0.24 18.79
N SER A 120 30.99 -0.56 17.76
CA SER A 120 31.97 -0.89 16.70
C SER A 120 32.46 0.37 15.97
N ASP A 121 31.52 1.25 15.52
CA ASP A 121 31.88 2.47 14.80
C ASP A 121 32.69 3.44 15.68
N VAL A 122 32.34 3.50 16.98
CA VAL A 122 33.07 4.33 17.93
C VAL A 122 34.47 3.82 18.15
N VAL A 123 34.64 2.51 18.38
CA VAL A 123 35.95 1.88 18.58
C VAL A 123 36.83 2.05 17.34
N GLU A 124 36.27 1.84 16.15
CA GLU A 124 36.95 2.05 14.87
C GLU A 124 37.45 3.49 14.74
N ALA A 125 36.58 4.48 14.91
CA ALA A 125 36.92 5.88 14.78
C ALA A 125 37.99 6.34 15.80
N TYR A 126 37.94 5.84 17.05
CA TYR A 126 38.96 6.14 18.06
C TYR A 126 40.30 5.49 17.71
N SER A 127 40.29 4.24 17.22
CA SER A 127 41.49 3.53 16.82
C SER A 127 42.18 4.17 15.62
N GLU A 128 41.41 4.69 14.65
CA GLU A 128 41.95 5.38 13.47
C GLU A 128 42.69 6.70 13.78
N VAL A 129 42.40 7.30 14.93
CA VAL A 129 43.05 8.55 15.38
C VAL A 129 43.96 8.33 16.61
N ASP A 130 44.33 7.08 16.90
CA ASP A 130 45.21 6.67 18.02
C ASP A 130 44.74 7.15 19.41
N LEU A 131 43.42 7.28 19.62
CA LEU A 131 42.82 7.59 20.91
C LEU A 131 42.50 6.34 21.72
N PRO A 132 42.74 6.32 23.07
CA PRO A 132 42.41 5.17 23.91
C PRO A 132 40.91 4.96 24.01
N VAL A 133 40.47 3.69 24.01
CA VAL A 133 39.08 3.29 24.08
C VAL A 133 38.57 2.88 25.48
N ASP A 134 39.49 2.75 26.44
CA ASP A 134 39.16 2.22 27.78
C ASP A 134 38.29 3.16 28.62
N GLY A 135 38.34 4.46 28.34
CA GLY A 135 37.58 5.51 29.05
C GLY A 135 36.26 5.92 28.40
N ILE A 136 35.85 5.21 27.31
CA ILE A 136 34.63 5.55 26.57
C ILE A 136 33.46 4.65 26.96
N HIS A 137 32.28 5.27 27.06
CA HIS A 137 31.01 4.62 27.35
C HIS A 137 30.02 4.89 26.23
N VAL A 138 29.49 3.84 25.62
CA VAL A 138 28.57 3.95 24.49
C VAL A 138 27.19 3.41 24.88
N HIS A 139 26.16 4.17 24.55
CA HIS A 139 24.75 3.76 24.63
C HIS A 139 24.17 3.63 23.23
N GLU A 140 24.07 2.38 22.74
CA GLU A 140 23.69 2.10 21.34
C GLU A 140 22.18 2.21 21.10
N GLU A 141 21.40 1.99 22.16
CA GLU A 141 19.94 1.95 22.02
C GLU A 141 19.35 3.34 21.84
N LEU A 142 18.46 3.46 20.86
CA LEU A 142 17.65 4.65 20.71
C LEU A 142 16.51 4.64 21.74
N THR A 143 16.71 5.37 22.81
CA THR A 143 15.77 5.53 23.92
C THR A 143 15.25 6.97 23.99
N SER A 144 14.46 7.31 25.02
CA SER A 144 13.93 8.66 25.21
C SER A 144 15.04 9.66 25.53
N THR A 145 14.83 10.94 25.15
CA THR A 145 15.75 12.05 25.52
C THR A 145 16.07 12.07 27.01
N ALA A 146 15.09 11.73 27.87
CA ALA A 146 15.32 11.67 29.32
C ALA A 146 16.29 10.56 29.72
N GLN A 147 16.16 9.37 29.14
CA GLN A 147 17.03 8.24 29.42
C GLN A 147 18.45 8.49 28.92
N LEU A 148 18.62 9.04 27.70
CA LEU A 148 19.91 9.41 27.17
C LEU A 148 20.57 10.49 28.05
N THR A 149 19.83 11.51 28.46
CA THR A 149 20.34 12.52 29.41
C THR A 149 20.81 11.88 30.72
N SER A 150 19.99 10.99 31.31
CA SER A 150 20.33 10.32 32.56
C SER A 150 21.55 9.43 32.44
N PHE A 151 21.76 8.77 31.29
CA PHE A 151 22.97 8.00 30.98
C PHE A 151 24.23 8.86 31.07
N HIS A 152 24.26 9.97 30.30
CA HIS A 152 25.42 10.87 30.30
C HIS A 152 25.65 11.53 31.68
N GLU A 153 24.59 12.06 32.27
CA GLU A 153 24.64 12.71 33.59
C GLU A 153 25.13 11.75 34.67
N GLY A 154 24.65 10.51 34.68
CA GLY A 154 25.05 9.50 35.64
C GLY A 154 26.55 9.14 35.56
N LEU A 155 27.11 9.08 34.36
CA LEU A 155 28.54 8.84 34.14
C LEU A 155 29.38 10.06 34.54
N TRP A 156 28.93 11.25 34.18
CA TRP A 156 29.62 12.49 34.53
C TRP A 156 29.66 12.72 36.05
N ARG A 157 28.54 12.55 36.77
CA ARG A 157 28.48 12.69 38.24
C ARG A 157 29.41 11.72 38.96
N ARG A 158 29.56 10.52 38.42
CA ARG A 158 30.49 9.49 38.95
C ARG A 158 31.96 9.73 38.55
N LYS A 159 32.20 10.79 37.78
CA LYS A 159 33.53 11.12 37.21
C LYS A 159 34.10 10.02 36.31
N ALA A 160 33.24 9.13 35.81
CA ALA A 160 33.62 8.11 34.82
C ALA A 160 33.88 8.73 33.45
N THR A 161 33.22 9.82 33.13
CA THR A 161 33.42 10.61 31.90
C THR A 161 33.60 12.09 32.21
N ARG A 162 34.25 12.79 31.29
CA ARG A 162 34.48 14.23 31.39
C ARG A 162 33.68 15.05 30.37
N MET A 163 33.19 14.38 29.35
CA MET A 163 32.36 14.99 28.31
C MET A 163 31.30 14.02 27.77
N ALA A 164 30.32 14.58 27.11
CA ALA A 164 29.32 13.83 26.35
C ALA A 164 29.41 14.18 24.85
N ILE A 165 29.23 13.20 24.01
CA ILE A 165 29.08 13.37 22.54
C ILE A 165 27.68 12.87 22.18
N THR A 166 26.84 13.73 21.65
CA THR A 166 25.46 13.40 21.28
C THR A 166 25.01 14.09 19.98
N CYS A 167 24.17 13.41 19.23
CA CYS A 167 23.51 13.99 18.05
C CYS A 167 22.11 14.51 18.37
N VAL A 168 21.57 14.19 19.55
CA VAL A 168 20.22 14.58 19.97
C VAL A 168 20.24 15.95 20.59
N ARG A 169 19.57 16.89 19.93
CA ARG A 169 19.57 18.30 20.38
C ARG A 169 19.04 18.46 21.80
N GLY A 170 17.90 17.84 22.12
CA GLY A 170 17.30 17.96 23.45
C GLY A 170 18.15 17.34 24.56
N VAL A 171 19.03 16.36 24.26
CA VAL A 171 20.01 15.80 25.19
C VAL A 171 21.12 16.82 25.43
N ALA A 172 21.67 17.40 24.35
CA ALA A 172 22.74 18.40 24.44
C ALA A 172 22.33 19.60 25.29
N GLU A 173 21.16 20.20 25.00
CA GLU A 173 20.65 21.38 25.73
C GLU A 173 20.46 21.09 27.24
N ARG A 174 19.96 19.89 27.59
CA ARG A 174 19.81 19.52 29.03
C ARG A 174 21.14 19.28 29.73
N LEU A 175 22.08 18.63 29.06
CA LEU A 175 23.40 18.38 29.62
C LEU A 175 24.20 19.70 29.80
N GLU A 176 24.14 20.60 28.83
CA GLU A 176 24.75 21.93 28.92
C GLU A 176 24.16 22.75 30.08
N ALA A 177 22.83 22.68 30.30
CA ALA A 177 22.16 23.37 31.40
C ALA A 177 22.63 22.93 32.80
N ILE A 178 23.12 21.69 32.95
CA ILE A 178 23.68 21.14 34.21
C ILE A 178 25.21 21.21 34.26
N GLY A 179 25.84 21.82 33.25
CA GLY A 179 27.28 22.08 33.23
C GLY A 179 28.13 20.90 32.73
N VAL A 180 27.54 19.89 32.08
CA VAL A 180 28.29 18.83 31.43
C VAL A 180 28.89 19.36 30.12
N PRO A 181 30.19 19.20 29.85
CA PRO A 181 30.76 19.56 28.56
C PRO A 181 30.18 18.67 27.48
N VAL A 182 29.53 19.27 26.48
CA VAL A 182 28.86 18.51 25.38
C VAL A 182 29.46 18.86 24.03
N MET A 183 29.90 17.85 23.30
CA MET A 183 30.27 17.96 21.89
C MET A 183 29.09 17.47 21.03
N ARG A 184 28.51 18.39 20.27
CA ARG A 184 27.43 18.04 19.37
C ARG A 184 27.95 17.35 18.10
N LEU A 185 27.53 16.13 17.89
CA LEU A 185 27.80 15.38 16.68
C LEU A 185 26.94 15.92 15.53
N ARG A 186 27.59 16.36 14.46
CA ARG A 186 26.92 16.99 13.31
C ARG A 186 27.26 16.23 12.02
N PRO A 187 26.33 16.13 11.08
CA PRO A 187 26.64 15.52 9.79
C PRO A 187 27.68 16.35 9.04
N THR A 188 28.67 15.68 8.45
CA THR A 188 29.62 16.34 7.54
C THR A 188 29.00 16.62 6.18
N ASN A 189 29.55 17.59 5.44
CA ASN A 189 29.11 17.88 4.08
C ASN A 189 29.27 16.68 3.14
N ALA A 190 30.31 15.86 3.35
CA ALA A 190 30.51 14.63 2.58
C ALA A 190 29.42 13.59 2.88
N GLY A 191 29.10 13.39 4.18
CA GLY A 191 28.03 12.51 4.61
C GLY A 191 26.66 12.93 4.05
N VAL A 192 26.36 14.23 4.08
CA VAL A 192 25.12 14.78 3.49
C VAL A 192 25.05 14.52 1.99
N ARG A 193 26.14 14.76 1.22
CA ARG A 193 26.15 14.47 -0.22
C ARG A 193 25.95 12.99 -0.53
N SER A 194 26.65 12.12 0.20
CA SER A 194 26.48 10.68 0.03
C SER A 194 25.06 10.22 0.34
N ALA A 195 24.46 10.71 1.41
CA ALA A 195 23.09 10.39 1.78
C ALA A 195 22.06 10.94 0.77
N LEU A 196 22.29 12.14 0.19
CA LEU A 196 21.47 12.68 -0.90
C LEU A 196 21.53 11.81 -2.15
N GLN A 197 22.74 11.33 -2.52
CA GLN A 197 22.90 10.42 -3.64
C GLN A 197 22.16 9.10 -3.40
N THR A 198 22.28 8.55 -2.20
CA THR A 198 21.56 7.33 -1.80
C THR A 198 20.05 7.54 -1.85
N ALA A 199 19.52 8.66 -1.32
CA ALA A 199 18.11 8.98 -1.41
C ALA A 199 17.64 9.12 -2.85
N GLY A 200 18.45 9.75 -3.71
CA GLY A 200 18.18 9.86 -5.14
C GLY A 200 18.10 8.50 -5.83
N LEU A 201 19.05 7.60 -5.56
CA LEU A 201 19.05 6.24 -6.11
C LEU A 201 17.85 5.42 -5.62
N LEU A 202 17.51 5.50 -4.33
CA LEU A 202 16.35 4.83 -3.76
C LEU A 202 15.04 5.31 -4.39
N GLY A 203 14.88 6.64 -4.53
CA GLY A 203 13.70 7.22 -5.17
C GLY A 203 13.57 6.87 -6.64
N ALA A 204 14.69 6.89 -7.40
CA ALA A 204 14.71 6.47 -8.79
C ALA A 204 14.36 4.99 -8.95
N HIS A 205 14.91 4.13 -8.10
CA HIS A 205 14.59 2.71 -8.08
C HIS A 205 13.10 2.47 -7.79
N HIS A 206 12.57 3.15 -6.80
CA HIS A 206 11.14 3.06 -6.45
C HIS A 206 10.23 3.49 -7.61
N ARG A 207 10.53 4.61 -8.28
CA ARG A 207 9.79 5.03 -9.49
C ARG A 207 9.84 3.98 -10.60
N LEU A 208 11.01 3.38 -10.83
CA LEU A 208 11.14 2.32 -11.83
C LEU A 208 10.32 1.08 -11.45
N GLU A 209 10.27 0.73 -10.17
CA GLU A 209 9.42 -0.36 -9.69
C GLU A 209 7.93 -0.03 -9.86
N GLU A 210 7.50 1.19 -9.51
CA GLU A 210 6.10 1.62 -9.69
C GLU A 210 5.70 1.68 -11.18
N ALA A 211 6.64 2.01 -12.06
CA ALA A 211 6.42 2.05 -13.50
C ALA A 211 6.44 0.67 -14.17
N GLN A 212 6.80 -0.40 -13.45
CA GLN A 212 6.74 -1.76 -14.00
C GLN A 212 5.36 -2.08 -14.55
N LEU A 213 5.34 -2.84 -15.65
CA LEU A 213 4.09 -3.33 -16.22
C LEU A 213 3.47 -4.38 -15.31
N GLY A 214 2.19 -4.21 -15.07
CA GLY A 214 1.33 -5.16 -14.39
C GLY A 214 0.19 -5.58 -15.31
N VAL A 215 -0.06 -6.87 -15.36
CA VAL A 215 -1.17 -7.45 -16.10
C VAL A 215 -2.11 -8.13 -15.12
N VAL A 216 -3.39 -7.84 -15.23
CA VAL A 216 -4.47 -8.50 -14.50
C VAL A 216 -5.30 -9.28 -15.49
N ILE A 217 -5.37 -10.59 -15.33
CA ILE A 217 -6.26 -11.45 -16.12
C ILE A 217 -7.49 -11.76 -15.28
N VAL A 218 -8.64 -11.46 -15.84
CA VAL A 218 -9.94 -11.69 -15.22
C VAL A 218 -10.64 -12.80 -16.02
N ASP A 219 -10.83 -13.94 -15.41
CA ASP A 219 -11.59 -15.06 -15.98
C ASP A 219 -13.00 -15.12 -15.37
N VAL A 220 -13.98 -15.47 -16.21
CA VAL A 220 -15.38 -15.52 -15.82
C VAL A 220 -15.89 -16.95 -15.99
N PRO A 221 -15.89 -17.77 -14.93
CA PRO A 221 -16.31 -19.16 -15.01
C PRO A 221 -17.72 -19.35 -15.58
N THR A 222 -18.62 -18.40 -15.32
CA THR A 222 -20.01 -18.40 -15.83
C THR A 222 -20.08 -18.28 -17.36
N LEU A 223 -19.13 -17.60 -17.99
CA LEU A 223 -19.04 -17.49 -19.46
C LEU A 223 -18.32 -18.68 -20.08
N ARG A 224 -17.36 -19.29 -19.35
CA ARG A 224 -16.60 -20.47 -19.79
C ARG A 224 -17.45 -21.72 -19.89
N ASP A 225 -18.46 -21.86 -19.05
CA ASP A 225 -19.27 -23.07 -18.91
C ASP A 225 -20.27 -23.20 -20.10
N SER A 226 -19.80 -23.86 -21.18
CA SER A 226 -20.57 -24.06 -22.42
C SER A 226 -21.67 -25.13 -22.33
N THR A 227 -21.67 -25.93 -21.25
CA THR A 227 -22.57 -27.05 -21.06
C THR A 227 -24.01 -26.68 -20.71
N ARG A 228 -24.25 -25.42 -20.37
CA ARG A 228 -25.59 -24.89 -20.03
C ARG A 228 -26.39 -24.55 -21.31
N ARG A 229 -26.98 -25.55 -21.91
CA ARG A 229 -27.78 -25.44 -23.14
C ARG A 229 -29.04 -24.57 -23.03
N SER A 230 -29.46 -24.18 -21.80
CA SER A 230 -30.70 -23.44 -21.55
C SER A 230 -30.51 -21.90 -21.48
N THR A 231 -29.31 -21.37 -21.63
CA THR A 231 -29.08 -19.93 -21.53
C THR A 231 -29.16 -19.28 -22.93
N PRO A 232 -30.06 -18.29 -23.17
CA PRO A 232 -30.13 -17.62 -24.45
C PRO A 232 -28.75 -17.05 -24.87
N ARG A 233 -28.39 -17.19 -26.14
CA ARG A 233 -27.07 -16.81 -26.68
C ARG A 233 -26.77 -15.31 -26.43
N TYR A 234 -27.73 -14.45 -26.64
CA TYR A 234 -27.60 -13.01 -26.42
C TYR A 234 -27.30 -12.61 -24.95
N TRP A 235 -27.67 -13.42 -23.98
CA TRP A 235 -27.37 -13.14 -22.57
C TRP A 235 -25.87 -13.19 -22.28
N ARG A 236 -25.14 -14.11 -22.92
CA ARG A 236 -23.67 -14.18 -22.78
C ARG A 236 -23.04 -12.90 -23.33
N ASP A 237 -23.54 -12.44 -24.46
CA ASP A 237 -23.06 -11.22 -25.09
C ASP A 237 -23.37 -9.98 -24.24
N GLU A 238 -24.59 -9.91 -23.68
CA GLU A 238 -24.95 -8.84 -22.75
C GLU A 238 -24.10 -8.85 -21.47
N LEU A 239 -23.89 -10.02 -20.86
CA LEU A 239 -23.03 -10.15 -19.70
C LEU A 239 -21.60 -9.73 -20.00
N ARG A 240 -21.08 -10.16 -21.13
CA ARG A 240 -19.74 -9.80 -21.59
C ARG A 240 -19.61 -8.29 -21.80
N LEU A 241 -20.59 -7.64 -22.43
CA LEU A 241 -20.63 -6.19 -22.63
C LEU A 241 -20.74 -5.44 -21.31
N ALA A 242 -21.61 -5.88 -20.40
CA ALA A 242 -21.75 -5.28 -19.09
C ALA A 242 -20.46 -5.37 -18.25
N LEU A 243 -19.82 -6.54 -18.26
CA LEU A 243 -18.54 -6.76 -17.59
C LEU A 243 -17.43 -5.92 -18.21
N HIS A 244 -17.33 -5.89 -19.54
CA HIS A 244 -16.33 -5.07 -20.23
C HIS A 244 -16.49 -3.59 -19.90
N ARG A 245 -17.72 -3.09 -19.91
CA ARG A 245 -18.00 -1.70 -19.50
C ARG A 245 -17.57 -1.42 -18.07
N LEU A 246 -17.82 -2.34 -17.15
CA LEU A 246 -17.43 -2.20 -15.76
C LEU A 246 -15.90 -2.22 -15.60
N LEU A 247 -15.23 -3.14 -16.28
CA LEU A 247 -13.76 -3.21 -16.29
C LEU A 247 -13.12 -1.95 -16.90
N LEU A 248 -13.72 -1.38 -17.97
CA LEU A 248 -13.27 -0.10 -18.54
C LEU A 248 -13.39 1.04 -17.52
N GLN A 249 -14.49 1.10 -16.77
CA GLN A 249 -14.70 2.11 -15.74
C GLN A 249 -13.66 1.99 -14.61
N GLU A 250 -13.39 0.78 -14.16
CA GLU A 250 -12.35 0.52 -13.12
C GLU A 250 -10.94 0.79 -13.64
N ALA A 251 -10.64 0.35 -14.87
CA ALA A 251 -9.37 0.62 -15.51
C ALA A 251 -9.11 2.13 -15.63
N HIS A 252 -10.13 2.91 -16.03
CA HIS A 252 -10.01 4.37 -16.11
C HIS A 252 -9.65 5.00 -14.76
N ARG A 253 -10.18 4.50 -13.64
CA ARG A 253 -9.90 5.02 -12.30
C ARG A 253 -8.45 4.84 -11.87
N ILE A 254 -7.77 3.83 -12.40
CA ILE A 254 -6.38 3.49 -12.08
C ILE A 254 -5.40 3.77 -13.22
N ASN A 255 -5.81 4.55 -14.23
CA ASN A 255 -5.03 4.80 -15.44
C ASN A 255 -4.55 3.52 -16.13
N ALA A 256 -5.41 2.54 -16.24
CA ALA A 256 -5.16 1.26 -16.90
C ALA A 256 -5.95 1.14 -18.20
N THR A 257 -5.62 0.14 -18.99
CA THR A 257 -6.40 -0.26 -20.17
C THR A 257 -7.02 -1.62 -19.93
N ALA A 258 -8.25 -1.83 -20.42
CA ALA A 258 -8.94 -3.11 -20.34
C ALA A 258 -9.43 -3.53 -21.72
N HIS A 259 -9.21 -4.79 -22.08
CA HIS A 259 -9.68 -5.35 -23.34
C HIS A 259 -10.06 -6.82 -23.18
N PRO A 260 -11.01 -7.34 -23.99
CA PRO A 260 -11.32 -8.75 -24.02
C PRO A 260 -10.18 -9.51 -24.73
N VAL A 261 -9.79 -10.67 -24.17
CA VAL A 261 -8.82 -11.60 -24.78
C VAL A 261 -9.56 -12.67 -25.55
N ASP A 262 -10.61 -13.22 -24.95
CA ASP A 262 -11.49 -14.22 -25.55
C ASP A 262 -12.95 -14.05 -25.04
N ASP A 263 -13.79 -15.08 -25.22
CA ASP A 263 -15.21 -15.00 -24.85
C ASP A 263 -15.48 -14.94 -23.36
N HIS A 264 -14.51 -15.31 -22.50
CA HIS A 264 -14.67 -15.38 -21.05
C HIS A 264 -13.53 -14.73 -20.28
N THR A 265 -12.47 -14.29 -20.97
CA THR A 265 -11.27 -13.73 -20.37
C THR A 265 -11.08 -12.28 -20.78
N PHE A 266 -10.74 -11.42 -19.82
CA PHE A 266 -10.38 -10.02 -20.02
C PHE A 266 -8.98 -9.78 -19.46
N MET A 267 -8.27 -8.84 -20.10
CA MET A 267 -6.96 -8.38 -19.67
C MET A 267 -7.02 -6.91 -19.30
N VAL A 268 -6.46 -6.58 -18.13
CA VAL A 268 -6.25 -5.19 -17.71
C VAL A 268 -4.75 -4.98 -17.60
N THR A 269 -4.24 -3.99 -18.34
CA THR A 269 -2.82 -3.59 -18.30
C THR A 269 -2.69 -2.29 -17.55
N ALA A 270 -1.85 -2.27 -16.54
CA ALA A 270 -1.63 -1.13 -15.66
C ALA A 270 -0.15 -1.03 -15.27
N THR A 271 0.21 -0.01 -14.49
CA THR A 271 1.50 0.00 -13.80
C THR A 271 1.40 -0.70 -12.45
N ARG A 272 2.54 -1.17 -11.93
CA ARG A 272 2.60 -1.75 -10.57
C ARG A 272 2.06 -0.77 -9.53
N GLY A 273 2.45 0.51 -9.57
CA GLY A 273 1.98 1.53 -8.63
C GLY A 273 0.46 1.68 -8.64
N SER A 274 -0.16 1.69 -9.83
CA SER A 274 -1.62 1.71 -9.96
C SER A 274 -2.27 0.47 -9.35
N LEU A 275 -1.70 -0.71 -9.57
CA LEU A 275 -2.22 -1.96 -9.02
C LEU A 275 -2.01 -2.06 -7.51
N VAL A 276 -0.87 -1.63 -6.97
CA VAL A 276 -0.62 -1.55 -5.52
C VAL A 276 -1.69 -0.71 -4.84
N THR A 277 -2.01 0.45 -5.43
CA THR A 277 -3.06 1.34 -4.90
C THR A 277 -4.45 0.70 -4.99
N ALA A 278 -4.80 0.11 -6.14
CA ALA A 278 -6.11 -0.52 -6.37
C ALA A 278 -6.35 -1.78 -5.54
N THR A 279 -5.29 -2.45 -5.09
CA THR A 279 -5.35 -3.71 -4.34
C THR A 279 -4.96 -3.55 -2.88
N GLU A 280 -4.77 -2.33 -2.39
CA GLU A 280 -4.27 -2.05 -1.04
C GLU A 280 -2.99 -2.83 -0.71
N GLY A 281 -2.01 -2.77 -1.61
CA GLY A 281 -0.74 -3.50 -1.49
C GLY A 281 -0.90 -5.00 -1.73
N PHE A 282 -1.70 -5.40 -2.69
CA PHE A 282 -2.04 -6.79 -3.05
C PHE A 282 -2.74 -7.57 -1.93
N ARG A 283 -3.44 -6.88 -1.04
CA ARG A 283 -4.25 -7.50 0.03
C ARG A 283 -5.67 -7.83 -0.42
N GLN A 284 -6.19 -7.09 -1.39
CA GLN A 284 -7.54 -7.28 -1.92
C GLN A 284 -7.47 -7.50 -3.44
N PRO A 285 -8.25 -8.46 -3.97
CA PRO A 285 -8.32 -8.64 -5.42
C PRO A 285 -9.05 -7.45 -6.04
N PRO A 286 -8.48 -6.88 -7.14
CA PRO A 286 -9.13 -5.76 -7.83
C PRO A 286 -10.43 -6.22 -8.47
N PHE A 287 -11.41 -5.34 -8.58
CA PHE A 287 -12.67 -5.50 -9.32
C PHE A 287 -13.66 -6.54 -8.75
N VAL A 288 -13.22 -7.52 -7.97
CA VAL A 288 -14.04 -8.67 -7.53
C VAL A 288 -15.30 -8.24 -6.79
N ASP A 289 -15.14 -7.40 -5.77
CA ASP A 289 -16.28 -6.97 -4.94
C ASP A 289 -17.29 -6.15 -5.76
N ARG A 290 -16.80 -5.28 -6.64
CA ARG A 290 -17.67 -4.44 -7.46
C ARG A 290 -18.40 -5.24 -8.52
N ILE A 291 -17.71 -6.13 -9.21
CA ILE A 291 -18.33 -7.02 -10.21
C ILE A 291 -19.39 -7.90 -9.54
N LYS A 292 -19.09 -8.43 -8.36
CA LYS A 292 -20.04 -9.22 -7.58
C LYS A 292 -21.27 -8.40 -7.15
N ALA A 293 -21.07 -7.14 -6.74
CA ALA A 293 -22.14 -6.25 -6.32
C ALA A 293 -23.03 -5.82 -7.49
N GLU A 294 -22.46 -5.48 -8.65
CA GLU A 294 -23.20 -4.94 -9.80
C GLU A 294 -23.77 -6.03 -10.71
N LEU A 295 -22.99 -7.12 -10.94
CA LEU A 295 -23.38 -8.16 -11.91
C LEU A 295 -23.78 -9.49 -11.25
N GLY A 296 -23.56 -9.65 -9.94
CA GLY A 296 -23.90 -10.88 -9.20
C GLY A 296 -23.08 -12.10 -9.59
N ILE A 297 -22.00 -11.94 -10.37
CA ILE A 297 -21.16 -13.04 -10.84
C ILE A 297 -19.85 -13.14 -10.04
N ALA A 298 -19.31 -14.35 -9.98
CA ALA A 298 -17.97 -14.60 -9.49
C ALA A 298 -16.98 -14.51 -10.64
N ILE A 299 -15.81 -13.92 -10.35
CA ILE A 299 -14.67 -13.87 -11.24
C ILE A 299 -13.44 -14.45 -10.55
N GLU A 300 -12.50 -14.93 -11.37
CA GLU A 300 -11.19 -15.41 -10.94
C GLU A 300 -10.14 -14.42 -11.50
N VAL A 301 -9.21 -13.99 -10.66
CA VAL A 301 -8.28 -12.93 -11.01
C VAL A 301 -6.85 -13.40 -10.78
N GLY A 302 -6.02 -13.28 -11.80
CA GLY A 302 -4.57 -13.45 -11.70
C GLY A 302 -3.87 -12.12 -11.96
N ILE A 303 -2.92 -11.75 -11.10
CA ILE A 303 -2.11 -10.53 -11.25
C ILE A 303 -0.66 -10.94 -11.47
N GLY A 304 -0.03 -10.41 -12.50
CA GLY A 304 1.37 -10.63 -12.81
C GLY A 304 2.11 -9.32 -13.03
N MET A 305 3.35 -9.27 -12.55
CA MET A 305 4.28 -8.17 -12.76
C MET A 305 5.43 -8.64 -13.64
N GLY A 306 5.95 -7.75 -14.49
CA GLY A 306 7.07 -8.07 -15.35
C GLY A 306 7.81 -6.85 -15.85
N ARG A 307 9.02 -7.08 -16.37
CA ARG A 307 9.78 -6.04 -17.08
C ARG A 307 9.26 -5.82 -18.48
N THR A 308 8.68 -6.87 -19.06
CA THR A 308 8.02 -6.85 -20.36
C THR A 308 6.55 -7.22 -20.20
N THR A 309 5.72 -6.87 -21.18
CA THR A 309 4.31 -7.28 -21.20
C THR A 309 4.18 -8.80 -21.20
N GLN A 310 5.06 -9.50 -21.91
CA GLN A 310 5.06 -10.96 -22.00
C GLN A 310 5.36 -11.62 -20.66
N ASP A 311 6.35 -11.10 -19.90
CA ASP A 311 6.66 -11.61 -18.55
C ASP A 311 5.47 -11.39 -17.61
N ALA A 312 4.89 -10.17 -17.62
CA ALA A 312 3.76 -9.81 -16.79
C ALA A 312 2.54 -10.70 -17.10
N GLU A 313 2.28 -10.95 -18.38
CA GLU A 313 1.19 -11.85 -18.80
C GLU A 313 1.45 -13.30 -18.37
N THR A 314 2.66 -13.80 -18.53
CA THR A 314 3.03 -15.17 -18.10
C THR A 314 2.81 -15.35 -16.61
N HIS A 315 3.25 -14.37 -15.80
CA HIS A 315 3.04 -14.38 -14.35
C HIS A 315 1.55 -14.26 -13.99
N ALA A 316 0.78 -13.43 -14.72
CA ALA A 316 -0.65 -13.30 -14.52
C ALA A 316 -1.42 -14.59 -14.81
N ARG A 317 -1.06 -15.31 -15.88
CA ARG A 317 -1.63 -16.62 -16.22
C ARG A 317 -1.31 -17.68 -15.17
N ALA A 318 -0.08 -17.70 -14.65
CA ALA A 318 0.30 -18.60 -13.56
C ALA A 318 -0.48 -18.26 -12.26
N ALA A 319 -0.65 -16.99 -11.94
CA ALA A 319 -1.46 -16.54 -10.81
C ALA A 319 -2.95 -16.92 -10.98
N LEU A 320 -3.50 -16.74 -12.19
CA LEU A 320 -4.88 -17.15 -12.51
C LEU A 320 -5.08 -18.64 -12.32
N SER A 321 -4.16 -19.48 -12.81
CA SER A 321 -4.24 -20.95 -12.64
C SER A 321 -4.28 -21.34 -11.16
N ARG A 322 -3.51 -20.64 -10.30
CA ARG A 322 -3.56 -20.83 -8.84
C ARG A 322 -4.89 -20.35 -8.25
N ALA A 323 -5.41 -19.20 -8.69
CA ALA A 323 -6.71 -18.69 -8.26
C ALA A 323 -7.84 -19.66 -8.60
N GLN A 324 -7.78 -20.29 -9.78
CA GLN A 324 -8.73 -21.31 -10.22
C GLN A 324 -8.69 -22.55 -9.34
N ALA A 325 -7.49 -23.01 -9.00
CA ALA A 325 -7.33 -24.20 -8.15
C ALA A 325 -7.83 -23.96 -6.72
N THR A 326 -7.64 -22.75 -6.16
CA THR A 326 -7.94 -22.44 -4.77
C THR A 326 -9.20 -21.58 -4.58
N ARG A 327 -9.82 -21.12 -5.66
CA ARG A 327 -10.93 -20.14 -5.68
C ARG A 327 -10.57 -18.83 -4.97
N GLN A 328 -9.31 -18.42 -5.06
CA GLN A 328 -8.76 -17.17 -4.53
C GLN A 328 -8.10 -16.37 -5.65
N SER A 329 -7.86 -15.09 -5.42
CA SER A 329 -7.08 -14.26 -6.33
C SER A 329 -5.64 -14.18 -5.84
N PHE A 330 -4.68 -14.25 -6.77
CA PHE A 330 -3.26 -14.20 -6.46
C PHE A 330 -2.58 -13.09 -7.26
N ALA A 331 -1.50 -12.53 -6.67
CA ALA A 331 -0.54 -11.71 -7.37
C ALA A 331 0.80 -12.47 -7.43
N VAL A 332 1.48 -12.40 -8.58
CA VAL A 332 2.82 -12.99 -8.77
C VAL A 332 3.78 -11.88 -9.12
N ASP A 333 4.86 -11.75 -8.36
CA ASP A 333 5.89 -10.75 -8.65
C ASP A 333 6.80 -11.17 -9.82
N ARG A 334 7.73 -10.28 -10.22
CA ARG A 334 8.66 -10.54 -11.33
C ARG A 334 9.64 -11.71 -11.08
N GLU A 335 9.82 -12.09 -9.83
CA GLU A 335 10.69 -13.20 -9.42
C GLU A 335 9.93 -14.52 -9.31
N GLY A 336 8.64 -14.54 -9.67
CA GLY A 336 7.76 -15.71 -9.60
C GLY A 336 7.29 -16.05 -8.19
N ARG A 337 7.54 -15.18 -7.21
CA ARG A 337 7.02 -15.35 -5.85
C ARG A 337 5.53 -15.02 -5.80
N SER A 338 4.76 -15.92 -5.21
CA SER A 338 3.34 -15.70 -5.01
C SER A 338 3.09 -14.77 -3.82
N LEU A 339 2.46 -13.64 -4.10
CA LEU A 339 1.93 -12.75 -3.07
C LEU A 339 0.49 -13.21 -2.80
N VAL A 340 0.29 -13.94 -1.72
CA VAL A 340 -1.06 -14.35 -1.30
C VAL A 340 -1.73 -13.14 -0.67
N PRO A 341 -2.90 -12.69 -1.16
CA PRO A 341 -3.67 -11.64 -0.50
C PRO A 341 -4.01 -12.06 0.92
N ALA A 342 -3.92 -11.14 1.87
CA ALA A 342 -4.31 -11.41 3.24
C ALA A 342 -5.73 -11.98 3.28
N GLN A 343 -5.91 -13.11 3.94
CA GLN A 343 -7.24 -13.70 4.12
C GLN A 343 -8.14 -12.65 4.75
N ARG A 344 -9.25 -12.35 4.10
CA ARG A 344 -10.28 -11.49 4.66
C ARG A 344 -10.70 -12.10 5.99
N ALA A 345 -10.58 -11.34 7.07
CA ALA A 345 -11.15 -11.73 8.35
C ALA A 345 -12.61 -12.17 8.11
N PRO A 346 -13.07 -13.28 8.67
CA PRO A 346 -14.40 -13.80 8.41
C PRO A 346 -15.41 -12.69 8.69
N ALA A 347 -16.17 -12.31 7.65
CA ALA A 347 -17.25 -11.36 7.79
C ALA A 347 -18.15 -11.87 8.93
N ARG A 348 -18.39 -11.00 9.93
CA ARG A 348 -19.22 -11.31 11.10
C ARG A 348 -20.48 -12.05 10.66
N GLN A 349 -20.66 -13.23 11.20
CA GLN A 349 -21.85 -14.05 11.09
C GLN A 349 -23.06 -13.25 11.63
N GLY A 350 -23.81 -12.70 10.70
CA GLY A 350 -25.03 -11.96 11.00
C GLY A 350 -25.93 -11.95 9.79
N SER A 351 -26.39 -13.12 9.31
CA SER A 351 -27.57 -13.20 8.44
C SER A 351 -27.92 -14.61 7.97
N GLU A 352 -27.77 -15.65 8.75
CA GLU A 352 -28.34 -16.96 8.35
C GLU A 352 -29.85 -16.91 8.17
N SER A 353 -30.56 -16.08 8.95
CA SER A 353 -32.03 -15.97 8.85
C SER A 353 -32.52 -15.18 7.62
N LEU A 354 -31.73 -14.25 7.08
CA LEU A 354 -32.07 -13.50 5.87
C LEU A 354 -31.80 -14.33 4.60
N ARG A 355 -30.70 -15.08 4.56
CA ARG A 355 -30.38 -15.99 3.42
C ARG A 355 -31.43 -17.08 3.20
N SER A 356 -32.14 -17.51 4.27
CA SER A 356 -33.23 -18.46 4.19
C SER A 356 -34.45 -17.90 3.43
N LYS A 357 -34.81 -16.62 3.67
CA LYS A 357 -35.99 -15.98 3.05
C LYS A 357 -35.80 -15.66 1.56
N GLY A 358 -34.62 -15.23 1.15
CA GLY A 358 -34.33 -14.99 -0.27
C GLY A 358 -34.35 -16.27 -1.09
N ARG A 359 -33.77 -17.35 -0.58
CA ARG A 359 -33.82 -18.66 -1.22
C ARG A 359 -35.25 -19.20 -1.36
N GLU A 360 -36.06 -19.11 -0.33
CA GLU A 360 -37.46 -19.51 -0.38
C GLU A 360 -38.22 -18.71 -1.43
N THR A 361 -37.99 -17.40 -1.51
CA THR A 361 -38.59 -16.54 -2.53
C THR A 361 -38.14 -16.92 -3.94
N LEU A 362 -36.86 -17.24 -4.14
CA LEU A 362 -36.33 -17.67 -5.43
C LEU A 362 -36.93 -19.03 -5.86
N THR A 363 -37.03 -20.00 -4.93
CA THR A 363 -37.62 -21.30 -5.18
C THR A 363 -39.08 -21.14 -5.64
N ARG A 364 -39.89 -20.39 -4.90
CA ARG A 364 -41.29 -20.13 -5.27
C ARG A 364 -41.45 -19.45 -6.63
N LEU A 365 -40.59 -18.48 -6.95
CA LEU A 365 -40.63 -17.82 -8.26
C LEU A 365 -40.21 -18.77 -9.38
N SER A 366 -39.17 -19.59 -9.16
CA SER A 366 -38.70 -20.56 -10.16
C SER A 366 -39.73 -21.66 -10.46
N GLU A 367 -40.40 -22.17 -9.42
CA GLU A 367 -41.49 -23.16 -9.56
C GLU A 367 -42.65 -22.62 -10.38
N ARG A 368 -43.10 -21.38 -10.07
CA ARG A 368 -44.20 -20.73 -10.81
C ARG A 368 -43.85 -20.40 -12.26
N ILE A 369 -42.61 -20.00 -12.53
CA ILE A 369 -42.13 -19.74 -13.90
C ILE A 369 -42.02 -21.07 -14.69
N ALA A 370 -41.61 -22.14 -14.03
CA ALA A 370 -41.59 -23.48 -14.67
C ALA A 370 -42.97 -23.98 -15.00
N GLU A 371 -44.00 -23.72 -14.17
CA GLU A 371 -45.41 -24.07 -14.45
C GLU A 371 -45.96 -23.30 -15.67
N GLU A 372 -45.51 -22.05 -15.90
CA GLU A 372 -45.96 -21.21 -17.01
C GLU A 372 -45.09 -21.31 -18.27
N ASP A 373 -44.05 -22.17 -18.27
CA ASP A 373 -43.05 -22.33 -19.36
C ASP A 373 -42.43 -20.98 -19.78
N GLY A 374 -42.28 -20.06 -18.80
CA GLY A 374 -41.89 -18.67 -19.01
C GLY A 374 -40.38 -18.45 -18.86
N PRO A 375 -39.84 -17.33 -19.37
CA PRO A 375 -38.45 -16.98 -19.20
C PRO A 375 -38.16 -16.65 -17.73
N LEU A 376 -36.96 -17.01 -17.22
CA LEU A 376 -36.48 -16.68 -15.87
C LEU A 376 -36.22 -15.17 -15.66
N VAL A 377 -37.05 -14.33 -16.30
CA VAL A 377 -36.97 -12.86 -16.25
C VAL A 377 -38.29 -12.32 -15.77
N VAL A 378 -38.27 -11.58 -14.69
CA VAL A 378 -39.50 -11.02 -14.06
C VAL A 378 -39.36 -9.53 -13.82
N ASP A 379 -40.48 -8.80 -13.93
CA ASP A 379 -40.61 -7.46 -13.38
C ASP A 379 -41.36 -7.52 -12.03
N ALA A 380 -41.47 -6.38 -11.36
CA ALA A 380 -42.09 -6.31 -10.04
C ALA A 380 -43.60 -6.58 -10.09
N GLU A 381 -44.28 -6.38 -11.22
CA GLU A 381 -45.71 -6.70 -11.40
C GLU A 381 -45.92 -8.18 -11.58
N ASN A 382 -45.11 -8.82 -12.45
CA ASN A 382 -45.16 -10.25 -12.68
C ASN A 382 -44.73 -11.06 -11.43
N ALA A 383 -43.62 -10.66 -10.78
CA ALA A 383 -43.19 -11.28 -9.53
C ALA A 383 -44.26 -11.09 -8.42
N GLY A 384 -44.91 -9.95 -8.37
CA GLY A 384 -46.01 -9.69 -7.41
C GLY A 384 -47.19 -10.60 -7.63
N ARG A 385 -47.59 -10.81 -8.89
CA ARG A 385 -48.68 -11.71 -9.26
C ARG A 385 -48.36 -13.17 -8.93
N MET A 386 -47.15 -13.64 -9.29
CA MET A 386 -46.70 -14.99 -9.04
C MET A 386 -46.58 -15.32 -7.54
N LEU A 387 -46.14 -14.36 -6.73
CA LEU A 387 -45.99 -14.52 -5.29
C LEU A 387 -47.23 -14.16 -4.46
N GLY A 388 -48.30 -13.61 -5.09
CA GLY A 388 -49.50 -13.15 -4.39
C GLY A 388 -49.26 -11.92 -3.50
N VAL A 389 -48.28 -11.06 -3.86
CA VAL A 389 -47.92 -9.86 -3.08
C VAL A 389 -48.06 -8.57 -3.91
N THR A 390 -48.09 -7.43 -3.23
CA THR A 390 -48.17 -6.13 -3.93
C THR A 390 -46.89 -5.87 -4.74
N PRO A 391 -46.97 -5.11 -5.86
CA PRO A 391 -45.77 -4.75 -6.64
C PRO A 391 -44.68 -4.02 -5.83
N ARG A 392 -45.08 -3.30 -4.77
CA ARG A 392 -44.13 -2.66 -3.83
C ARG A 392 -43.39 -3.69 -3.01
N THR A 393 -44.07 -4.72 -2.53
CA THR A 393 -43.44 -5.83 -1.79
C THR A 393 -42.56 -6.65 -2.71
N ALA A 394 -43.01 -6.94 -3.93
CA ALA A 394 -42.22 -7.67 -4.93
C ALA A 394 -40.94 -6.92 -5.30
N ARG A 395 -40.95 -5.59 -5.46
CA ARG A 395 -39.73 -4.79 -5.66
C ARG A 395 -38.73 -4.95 -4.52
N ARG A 396 -39.23 -4.96 -3.28
CA ARG A 396 -38.36 -5.16 -2.10
C ARG A 396 -37.75 -6.57 -2.10
N LEU A 397 -38.53 -7.58 -2.38
CA LEU A 397 -38.06 -8.97 -2.48
C LEU A 397 -37.05 -9.15 -3.61
N LEU A 398 -37.32 -8.62 -4.80
CA LEU A 398 -36.40 -8.67 -5.94
C LEU A 398 -35.08 -7.93 -5.63
N ARG A 399 -35.15 -6.81 -4.89
CA ARG A 399 -33.92 -6.12 -4.43
C ARG A 399 -33.13 -6.99 -3.45
N THR A 400 -33.80 -7.63 -2.50
CA THR A 400 -33.14 -8.59 -1.59
C THR A 400 -32.52 -9.75 -2.36
N LEU A 401 -33.18 -10.29 -3.38
CA LEU A 401 -32.59 -11.32 -4.24
C LEU A 401 -31.34 -10.82 -4.97
N VAL A 402 -31.30 -9.55 -5.39
CA VAL A 402 -30.12 -8.94 -6.01
C VAL A 402 -29.01 -8.78 -4.98
N GLU A 403 -29.32 -8.29 -3.77
CA GLU A 403 -28.36 -8.14 -2.66
C GLU A 403 -27.76 -9.48 -2.22
N GLU A 404 -28.55 -10.56 -2.27
CA GLU A 404 -28.11 -11.93 -2.01
C GLU A 404 -27.46 -12.61 -3.24
N GLY A 405 -27.42 -11.92 -4.37
CA GLY A 405 -26.89 -12.42 -5.63
C GLY A 405 -27.70 -13.57 -6.22
N LEU A 406 -29.01 -13.63 -5.94
CA LEU A 406 -29.96 -14.64 -6.43
C LEU A 406 -30.79 -14.13 -7.62
N ALA A 407 -30.72 -12.85 -7.92
CA ALA A 407 -31.30 -12.23 -9.11
C ALA A 407 -30.38 -11.13 -9.66
N TRP A 408 -30.53 -10.81 -10.92
CA TRP A 408 -29.77 -9.76 -11.59
C TRP A 408 -30.68 -8.75 -12.28
N PRO A 409 -30.50 -7.43 -12.02
CA PRO A 409 -31.27 -6.39 -12.71
C PRO A 409 -30.78 -6.26 -14.16
N LEU A 410 -31.67 -6.43 -15.11
CA LEU A 410 -31.40 -6.22 -16.53
C LEU A 410 -31.43 -4.71 -16.86
N PRO A 411 -30.67 -4.25 -17.87
CA PRO A 411 -30.75 -2.87 -18.33
C PRO A 411 -32.18 -2.52 -18.78
N PRO A 412 -32.65 -1.30 -18.50
CA PRO A 412 -34.02 -0.90 -18.87
C PRO A 412 -34.19 -0.95 -20.38
N ASN A 413 -35.17 -1.72 -20.86
CA ASN A 413 -35.56 -1.71 -22.26
C ASN A 413 -36.13 -0.34 -22.62
N ARG A 414 -35.53 0.37 -23.59
CA ARG A 414 -36.08 1.60 -24.15
C ARG A 414 -37.29 1.24 -25.04
N THR A 415 -38.45 1.14 -24.45
CA THR A 415 -39.69 1.09 -25.21
C THR A 415 -40.11 2.52 -25.62
N LEU A 416 -40.52 2.67 -26.88
CA LEU A 416 -40.98 3.93 -27.47
C LEU A 416 -42.34 4.45 -26.87
N GLN A 417 -42.79 3.84 -25.77
CA GLN A 417 -44.04 4.26 -25.09
C GLN A 417 -43.72 5.24 -23.94
N PRO A 418 -44.50 6.31 -23.75
CA PRO A 418 -44.31 7.25 -22.65
C PRO A 418 -44.62 6.58 -21.31
N GLY A 419 -43.60 6.46 -20.44
CA GLY A 419 -43.70 5.89 -19.09
C GLY A 419 -42.36 5.59 -18.54
N ARG A 420 -42.24 5.46 -17.20
CA ARG A 420 -40.98 5.07 -16.55
C ARG A 420 -40.63 3.63 -16.96
N PRO A 421 -39.44 3.36 -17.52
CA PRO A 421 -39.04 2.01 -17.93
C PRO A 421 -39.19 1.00 -16.79
N ARG A 422 -39.78 -0.16 -17.09
CA ARG A 422 -39.93 -1.24 -16.12
C ARG A 422 -38.57 -1.88 -15.88
N GLN A 423 -38.14 -2.03 -14.63
CA GLN A 423 -36.95 -2.73 -14.27
C GLN A 423 -37.21 -4.23 -14.33
N LEU A 424 -36.49 -4.93 -15.19
CA LEU A 424 -36.52 -6.39 -15.31
C LEU A 424 -35.40 -7.00 -14.43
N TYR A 425 -35.68 -8.17 -13.89
CA TYR A 425 -34.75 -8.93 -13.06
C TYR A 425 -34.68 -10.38 -13.59
N ARG A 426 -33.50 -10.87 -13.78
CA ARG A 426 -33.25 -12.26 -14.10
C ARG A 426 -32.98 -13.04 -12.81
N LEU A 427 -33.66 -14.16 -12.63
CA LEU A 427 -33.48 -15.06 -11.50
C LEU A 427 -32.32 -16.03 -11.76
N ILE A 428 -31.48 -16.28 -10.75
CA ILE A 428 -30.32 -17.17 -10.82
C ILE A 428 -30.69 -18.49 -10.11
N VAL A 429 -31.49 -19.33 -10.79
CA VAL A 429 -32.05 -20.58 -10.23
C VAL A 429 -30.92 -21.61 -9.97
N GLU A 430 -29.83 -21.53 -10.69
CA GLU A 430 -28.68 -22.42 -10.59
C GLU A 430 -28.00 -22.44 -9.20
N LYS A 431 -28.30 -21.46 -8.34
CA LYS A 431 -27.84 -21.47 -6.95
C LYS A 431 -28.68 -22.35 -6.03
N LEU A 432 -29.88 -22.77 -6.48
CA LEU A 432 -30.72 -23.71 -5.73
C LEU A 432 -30.24 -25.15 -5.88
N ASP A 433 -29.66 -25.51 -7.04
CA ASP A 433 -29.24 -26.90 -7.33
C ASP A 433 -27.92 -27.32 -6.70
N LYS A 434 -27.06 -26.37 -6.36
CA LYS A 434 -25.77 -26.67 -5.75
C LYS A 434 -25.83 -27.26 -4.32
N ASP A 435 -26.91 -27.02 -3.59
CA ASP A 435 -27.07 -27.54 -2.23
C ASP A 435 -27.83 -28.91 -2.17
N LYS A 436 -28.44 -29.34 -3.27
CA LYS A 436 -29.05 -30.71 -3.36
C LYS A 436 -28.01 -31.78 -3.68
N ALA A 437 -26.85 -31.40 -4.23
CA ALA A 437 -25.78 -32.34 -4.60
C ALA A 437 -24.70 -32.50 -3.51
N GLY A 438 -24.86 -31.83 -2.37
CA GLY A 438 -23.93 -31.83 -1.24
C GLY A 438 -24.47 -32.44 0.07
N LYS A 439 -25.54 -33.22 -0.02
CA LYS A 439 -26.02 -34.08 1.09
C LYS A 439 -25.86 -35.55 0.78
#